data_e157cf7c705c293b34a8075b0fed02c9
#
_entry.id   e157cf7c705c293b34a8075b0fed02c9
#
_cell.length_a   1.000
_cell.length_b   1.000
_cell.length_c   1.000
_cell.angle_alpha   90.00
_cell.angle_beta   90.00
_cell.angle_gamma   90.00
#
_symmetry.space_group_name_H-M   'P 1'
#
loop_
_entity.id
_entity.type
_entity.pdbx_description
1 polymer ?
#
loop_
_entity_poly.entity_id
_entity_poly.type
_entity_poly.pdbx_seq_one_letter_code
_entity_poly.pdbx_strand_id
1 'polypeptide(L)'
;MTLENIKQLNIPTTPGCYQFYNGKGEIIYIGKAANLQNRVFSYWQKSASHTPAKNKMLTEIKKITWVVVDSEIEALLLEANLIKKYQPYYNVLLRDDKRFAYIKISTDDEIPGVFITRQIDKSGKYFGPF
;
A
#
# COMPACT_ATOMS: atom_id res chain seq x y z
N MET A 1 -12.70 4.69 13.56
CA MET A 1 -13.30 4.98 12.24
C MET A 1 -14.18 3.82 11.83
N THR A 2 -15.34 4.10 11.26
CA THR A 2 -16.30 3.09 10.85
C THR A 2 -16.46 3.09 9.34
N LEU A 3 -17.14 2.07 8.79
CA LEU A 3 -17.41 1.99 7.35
C LEU A 3 -18.23 3.20 6.87
N GLU A 4 -19.17 3.69 7.69
CA GLU A 4 -19.94 4.88 7.34
C GLU A 4 -19.07 6.12 7.25
N ASN A 5 -18.11 6.28 8.15
CA ASN A 5 -17.12 7.36 8.07
C ASN A 5 -16.36 7.29 6.75
N ILE A 6 -15.94 6.09 6.36
CA ILE A 6 -15.20 5.84 5.12
C ILE A 6 -16.03 6.23 3.90
N LYS A 7 -17.32 5.85 3.88
CA LYS A 7 -18.22 6.18 2.76
C LYS A 7 -18.39 7.68 2.55
N GLN A 8 -18.31 8.45 3.63
CA GLN A 8 -18.44 9.91 3.57
C GLN A 8 -17.21 10.60 2.96
N LEU A 9 -16.09 9.90 2.82
CA LEU A 9 -14.86 10.47 2.27
C LEU A 9 -14.89 10.64 0.75
N ASN A 10 -15.87 10.03 0.06
CA ASN A 10 -15.99 10.09 -1.39
C ASN A 10 -14.74 9.57 -2.12
N ILE A 11 -14.21 8.44 -1.66
CA ILE A 11 -13.03 7.82 -2.25
C ILE A 11 -13.33 7.41 -3.69
N PRO A 12 -12.49 7.80 -4.69
CA PRO A 12 -12.75 7.47 -6.09
C PRO A 12 -12.53 5.99 -6.39
N THR A 13 -13.09 5.52 -7.51
CA THR A 13 -12.97 4.14 -7.98
C THR A 13 -11.79 3.94 -8.95
N THR A 14 -10.85 4.85 -8.96
CA THR A 14 -9.69 4.89 -9.85
C THR A 14 -8.45 4.27 -9.19
N PRO A 15 -7.40 3.95 -9.96
CA PRO A 15 -6.13 3.52 -9.37
C PRO A 15 -5.48 4.62 -8.53
N GLY A 16 -4.75 4.21 -7.51
CA GLY A 16 -4.03 5.15 -6.66
C GLY A 16 -3.37 4.51 -5.47
N CYS A 17 -2.80 5.36 -4.62
CA CYS A 17 -2.24 4.98 -3.33
C CYS A 17 -3.05 5.62 -2.21
N TYR A 18 -3.30 4.86 -1.16
CA TYR A 18 -3.97 5.38 0.04
C TYR A 18 -2.99 5.37 1.22
N GLN A 19 -3.21 6.31 2.15
CA GLN A 19 -2.39 6.47 3.34
C GLN A 19 -3.29 6.49 4.57
N PHE A 20 -2.96 5.67 5.56
CA PHE A 20 -3.65 5.64 6.84
C PHE A 20 -2.82 6.38 7.89
N TYR A 21 -3.49 7.23 8.68
CA TYR A 21 -2.86 8.04 9.72
C TYR A 21 -3.43 7.69 11.09
N ASN A 22 -2.60 7.75 12.12
CA ASN A 22 -3.07 7.63 13.49
C ASN A 22 -3.54 8.98 14.04
N GLY A 23 -3.93 9.02 15.33
CA GLY A 23 -4.42 10.23 15.97
C GLY A 23 -3.35 11.31 16.15
N LYS A 24 -2.07 10.97 15.99
CA LYS A 24 -0.95 11.91 16.07
C LYS A 24 -0.59 12.51 14.72
N GLY A 25 -1.29 12.11 13.64
CA GLY A 25 -0.98 12.57 12.29
C GLY A 25 0.18 11.84 11.62
N GLU A 26 0.63 10.73 12.19
CA GLU A 26 1.69 9.92 11.61
C GLU A 26 1.11 8.94 10.60
N ILE A 27 1.80 8.75 9.46
CA ILE A 27 1.43 7.73 8.48
C ILE A 27 1.80 6.36 9.05
N ILE A 28 0.80 5.49 9.24
CA ILE A 28 1.02 4.16 9.81
C ILE A 28 0.95 3.05 8.77
N TYR A 29 0.37 3.33 7.60
CA TYR A 29 0.31 2.37 6.51
C TYR A 29 0.08 3.06 5.17
N ILE A 30 0.70 2.54 4.12
CA ILE A 30 0.54 2.98 2.73
C ILE A 30 0.23 1.75 1.88
N GLY A 31 -0.79 1.86 1.03
CA GLY A 31 -1.16 0.77 0.13
C GLY A 31 -1.52 1.28 -1.26
N LYS A 32 -1.43 0.37 -2.22
CA LYS A 32 -1.86 0.64 -3.60
C LYS A 32 -3.21 -0.01 -3.89
N ALA A 33 -3.90 0.49 -4.90
CA ALA A 33 -5.16 -0.09 -5.35
C ALA A 33 -5.37 0.15 -6.83
N ALA A 34 -5.99 -0.83 -7.51
CA ALA A 34 -6.56 -0.64 -8.83
C ALA A 34 -7.86 0.15 -8.75
N ASN A 35 -8.58 0.00 -7.65
CA ASN A 35 -9.80 0.73 -7.32
C ASN A 35 -9.71 1.13 -5.85
N LEU A 36 -9.42 2.39 -5.60
CA LEU A 36 -9.21 2.92 -4.25
C LEU A 36 -10.41 2.68 -3.33
N GLN A 37 -11.61 2.96 -3.81
CA GLN A 37 -12.83 2.80 -3.02
C GLN A 37 -13.01 1.36 -2.56
N ASN A 38 -12.94 0.39 -3.46
CA ASN A 38 -13.11 -1.02 -3.13
C ASN A 38 -12.03 -1.50 -2.16
N ARG A 39 -10.78 -1.10 -2.41
CA ARG A 39 -9.67 -1.54 -1.57
C ARG A 39 -9.77 -1.01 -0.15
N VAL A 40 -10.05 0.28 0.01
CA VAL A 40 -10.19 0.88 1.33
C VAL A 40 -11.41 0.32 2.05
N PHE A 41 -12.55 0.22 1.37
CA PHE A 41 -13.76 -0.34 1.96
C PHE A 41 -13.57 -1.79 2.43
N SER A 42 -12.72 -2.57 1.75
CA SER A 42 -12.50 -3.97 2.11
C SER A 42 -11.95 -4.14 3.52
N TYR A 43 -11.25 -3.16 4.06
CA TYR A 43 -10.71 -3.23 5.43
C TYR A 43 -11.82 -3.21 6.49
N TRP A 44 -12.97 -2.61 6.19
CA TRP A 44 -14.07 -2.42 7.14
C TRP A 44 -15.26 -3.31 6.86
N GLN A 45 -15.17 -4.23 5.91
CA GLN A 45 -16.25 -5.17 5.65
C GLN A 45 -16.31 -6.25 6.74
N LYS A 46 -17.52 -6.59 7.18
CA LYS A 46 -17.73 -7.59 8.24
C LYS A 46 -17.19 -8.97 7.90
N SER A 47 -17.20 -9.32 6.61
CA SER A 47 -16.69 -10.61 6.11
C SER A 47 -15.16 -10.63 5.97
N ALA A 48 -14.49 -9.52 6.17
CA ALA A 48 -13.04 -9.45 6.01
C ALA A 48 -12.34 -10.22 7.12
N SER A 49 -11.43 -11.12 6.72
CA SER A 49 -10.58 -11.84 7.64
C SER A 49 -9.20 -11.19 7.66
N HIS A 50 -8.83 -10.60 8.78
CA HIS A 50 -7.57 -9.90 8.94
C HIS A 50 -6.66 -10.60 9.95
N THR A 51 -5.35 -10.43 9.76
CA THR A 51 -4.37 -10.83 10.76
C THR A 51 -4.54 -9.97 12.03
N PRO A 52 -4.05 -10.41 13.20
CA PRO A 52 -4.07 -9.57 14.40
C PRO A 52 -3.42 -8.20 14.21
N ALA A 53 -2.33 -8.14 13.44
CA ALA A 53 -1.66 -6.87 13.14
C ALA A 53 -2.57 -5.91 12.37
N LYS A 54 -3.29 -6.39 11.37
CA LYS A 54 -4.24 -5.56 10.60
C LYS A 54 -5.41 -5.11 11.46
N ASN A 55 -5.94 -6.00 12.32
CA ASN A 55 -7.02 -5.64 13.23
C ASN A 55 -6.59 -4.51 14.18
N LYS A 56 -5.37 -4.59 14.71
CA LYS A 56 -4.83 -3.54 15.55
C LYS A 56 -4.65 -2.24 14.78
N MET A 57 -4.15 -2.30 13.56
CA MET A 57 -3.99 -1.13 12.70
C MET A 57 -5.32 -0.40 12.52
N LEU A 58 -6.41 -1.15 12.24
CA LEU A 58 -7.72 -0.54 12.02
C LEU A 58 -8.21 0.24 13.23
N THR A 59 -7.85 -0.17 14.45
CA THR A 59 -8.23 0.56 15.66
C THR A 59 -7.48 1.89 15.81
N GLU A 60 -6.35 2.03 15.17
CA GLU A 60 -5.49 3.22 15.27
C GLU A 60 -5.76 4.25 14.18
N ILE A 61 -6.44 3.88 13.10
CA ILE A 61 -6.68 4.77 11.97
C ILE A 61 -7.66 5.89 12.36
N LYS A 62 -7.23 7.15 12.20
CA LYS A 62 -8.04 8.33 12.46
C LYS A 62 -8.22 9.21 11.23
N LYS A 63 -7.40 9.04 10.20
CA LYS A 63 -7.46 9.82 8.97
C LYS A 63 -7.00 8.97 7.79
N ILE A 64 -7.61 9.19 6.64
CA ILE A 64 -7.24 8.52 5.39
C ILE A 64 -7.06 9.58 4.32
N THR A 65 -5.96 9.48 3.57
CA THR A 65 -5.74 10.28 2.37
C THR A 65 -5.43 9.34 1.22
N TRP A 66 -5.48 9.85 -0.01
CA TRP A 66 -5.14 9.07 -1.20
C TRP A 66 -4.61 9.98 -2.30
N VAL A 67 -3.86 9.38 -3.22
CA VAL A 67 -3.35 10.02 -4.42
C VAL A 67 -3.85 9.22 -5.62
N VAL A 68 -4.58 9.87 -6.52
CA VAL A 68 -5.07 9.25 -7.75
C VAL A 68 -3.96 9.23 -8.80
N VAL A 69 -3.81 8.11 -9.49
CA VAL A 69 -2.87 7.96 -10.61
C VAL A 69 -3.60 7.35 -11.81
N ASP A 70 -2.94 7.32 -12.97
CA ASP A 70 -3.57 6.89 -14.22
C ASP A 70 -3.57 5.37 -14.44
N SER A 71 -2.70 4.64 -13.74
CA SER A 71 -2.58 3.20 -13.94
C SER A 71 -2.16 2.48 -12.66
N GLU A 72 -2.35 1.14 -12.64
CA GLU A 72 -1.90 0.30 -11.53
C GLU A 72 -0.39 0.33 -11.36
N ILE A 73 0.37 0.43 -12.46
CA ILE A 73 1.84 0.50 -12.40
C ILE A 73 2.28 1.79 -11.73
N GLU A 74 1.63 2.91 -12.05
CA GLU A 74 1.93 4.18 -11.38
C GLU A 74 1.59 4.12 -9.90
N ALA A 75 0.48 3.48 -9.52
CA ALA A 75 0.12 3.28 -8.12
C ALA A 75 1.19 2.46 -7.39
N LEU A 76 1.69 1.42 -8.03
CA LEU A 76 2.71 0.54 -7.48
C LEU A 76 4.03 1.28 -7.26
N LEU A 77 4.47 2.07 -8.23
CA LEU A 77 5.70 2.85 -8.13
C LEU A 77 5.58 3.95 -7.07
N LEU A 78 4.44 4.61 -7.00
CA LEU A 78 4.18 5.63 -5.99
C LEU A 78 4.18 5.02 -4.59
N GLU A 79 3.52 3.89 -4.41
CA GLU A 79 3.52 3.16 -3.14
C GLU A 79 4.95 2.86 -2.68
N ALA A 80 5.77 2.31 -3.58
CA ALA A 80 7.15 1.96 -3.26
C ALA A 80 7.96 3.18 -2.80
N ASN A 81 7.82 4.30 -3.50
CA ASN A 81 8.51 5.53 -3.17
C ASN A 81 8.06 6.10 -1.83
N LEU A 82 6.76 6.09 -1.56
CA LEU A 82 6.21 6.58 -0.31
C LEU A 82 6.59 5.71 0.89
N ILE A 83 6.57 4.39 0.72
CA ILE A 83 7.01 3.47 1.77
C ILE A 83 8.48 3.68 2.08
N LYS A 84 9.31 3.84 1.06
CA LYS A 84 10.75 4.09 1.23
C LYS A 84 11.00 5.39 1.99
N LYS A 85 10.22 6.42 1.68
CA LYS A 85 10.36 7.75 2.29
C LYS A 85 9.91 7.77 3.75
N TYR A 86 8.74 7.20 4.04
CA TYR A 86 8.10 7.34 5.35
C TYR A 86 8.30 6.14 6.27
N GLN A 87 8.64 4.96 5.75
CA GLN A 87 8.80 3.72 6.51
C GLN A 87 7.67 3.51 7.52
N PRO A 88 6.38 3.47 7.07
CA PRO A 88 5.26 3.36 8.00
C PRO A 88 5.35 2.09 8.85
N TYR A 89 4.96 2.18 10.11
CA TYR A 89 5.11 1.09 11.07
C TYR A 89 4.51 -0.23 10.56
N TYR A 90 3.27 -0.20 10.03
CA TYR A 90 2.61 -1.43 9.60
C TYR A 90 3.12 -1.95 8.26
N ASN A 91 3.67 -1.10 7.41
CA ASN A 91 4.36 -1.59 6.20
C ASN A 91 5.62 -2.36 6.58
N VAL A 92 6.40 -1.86 7.54
CA VAL A 92 7.60 -2.55 8.03
C VAL A 92 7.22 -3.84 8.73
N LEU A 93 6.21 -3.81 9.60
CA LEU A 93 5.75 -4.98 10.34
C LEU A 93 5.26 -6.10 9.43
N LEU A 94 4.54 -5.76 8.35
CA LEU A 94 3.93 -6.72 7.44
C LEU A 94 4.86 -7.17 6.31
N ARG A 95 6.04 -6.57 6.16
CA ARG A 95 6.93 -6.86 5.04
C ARG A 95 7.48 -8.30 5.02
N ASP A 96 7.46 -8.99 6.16
CA ASP A 96 7.90 -10.39 6.24
C ASP A 96 6.82 -11.38 5.77
N ASP A 97 5.64 -10.90 5.40
CA ASP A 97 4.58 -11.74 4.86
C ASP A 97 4.94 -12.19 3.45
N LYS A 98 5.02 -13.52 3.26
CA LYS A 98 5.42 -14.13 1.98
C LYS A 98 4.44 -13.85 0.83
N ARG A 99 3.25 -13.31 1.11
CA ARG A 99 2.28 -12.94 0.08
C ARG A 99 2.65 -11.66 -0.66
N PHE A 100 3.58 -10.87 -0.11
CA PHE A 100 4.04 -9.66 -0.78
C PHE A 100 5.06 -9.99 -1.87
N ALA A 101 4.96 -9.26 -2.98
CA ALA A 101 5.91 -9.35 -4.08
C ALA A 101 6.87 -8.17 -4.04
N TYR A 102 8.03 -8.36 -4.68
CA TYR A 102 9.00 -7.29 -4.88
C TYR A 102 8.93 -6.80 -6.32
N ILE A 103 9.21 -5.52 -6.52
CA ILE A 103 9.45 -4.97 -7.85
C ILE A 103 10.95 -4.85 -8.03
N LYS A 104 11.45 -5.48 -9.12
CA LYS A 104 12.83 -5.37 -9.53
C LYS A 104 12.93 -4.37 -10.68
N ILE A 105 13.82 -3.40 -10.54
CA ILE A 105 14.20 -2.52 -11.64
C ILE A 105 15.57 -2.96 -12.10
N SER A 106 15.63 -3.47 -13.33
CA SER A 106 16.91 -3.94 -13.91
C SER A 106 17.82 -2.74 -14.19
N THR A 107 19.08 -2.86 -13.77
CA THR A 107 20.11 -1.85 -14.03
C THR A 107 21.17 -2.35 -15.00
N ASP A 108 21.05 -3.59 -15.46
CA ASP A 108 22.02 -4.23 -16.33
C ASP A 108 21.69 -4.05 -17.81
N ASP A 109 20.45 -3.67 -18.13
CA ASP A 109 20.00 -3.46 -19.49
C ASP A 109 20.19 -2.02 -19.92
N GLU A 110 20.34 -1.79 -21.23
CA GLU A 110 20.43 -0.45 -21.80
C GLU A 110 19.19 0.38 -21.51
N ILE A 111 18.02 -0.26 -21.55
CA ILE A 111 16.74 0.34 -21.12
C ILE A 111 16.26 -0.48 -19.92
N PRO A 112 16.31 0.08 -18.69
CA PRO A 112 15.85 -0.66 -17.52
C PRO A 112 14.38 -1.05 -17.61
N GLY A 113 14.09 -2.31 -17.31
CA GLY A 113 12.75 -2.82 -17.22
C GLY A 113 12.29 -2.93 -15.77
N VAL A 114 10.97 -3.05 -15.59
CA VAL A 114 10.37 -3.26 -14.26
C VAL A 114 9.77 -4.65 -14.23
N PHE A 115 10.15 -5.44 -13.21
CA PHE A 115 9.67 -6.81 -13.03
C PHE A 115 9.04 -6.96 -11.65
N ILE A 116 8.04 -7.83 -11.56
CA ILE A 116 7.50 -8.24 -10.26
C ILE A 116 8.11 -9.60 -9.95
N THR A 117 8.74 -9.72 -8.78
CA THR A 117 9.41 -10.95 -8.36
C THR A 117 9.23 -11.19 -6.88
N ARG A 118 9.24 -12.47 -6.48
CA ARG A 118 9.22 -12.89 -5.07
C ARG A 118 10.59 -13.28 -4.57
N GLN A 119 11.59 -13.28 -5.44
CA GLN A 119 12.97 -13.57 -5.11
C GLN A 119 13.82 -12.35 -5.41
N ILE A 120 14.71 -12.03 -4.50
CA ILE A 120 15.67 -10.94 -4.66
C ILE A 120 16.95 -11.54 -5.22
N ASP A 121 17.41 -11.02 -6.36
CA ASP A 121 18.71 -11.35 -6.90
C ASP A 121 19.61 -10.11 -6.91
N LYS A 122 20.86 -10.27 -7.39
CA LYS A 122 21.86 -9.21 -7.32
C LYS A 122 21.92 -8.31 -8.55
N SER A 123 21.06 -8.53 -9.55
CA SER A 123 21.18 -7.88 -10.86
C SER A 123 20.34 -6.61 -11.01
N GLY A 124 19.78 -6.06 -9.95
CA GLY A 124 18.94 -4.86 -10.07
C GLY A 124 18.68 -4.19 -8.74
N LYS A 125 17.89 -3.14 -8.80
CA LYS A 125 17.37 -2.47 -7.60
C LYS A 125 15.99 -3.00 -7.28
N TYR A 126 15.69 -3.14 -5.99
CA TYR A 126 14.44 -3.70 -5.53
C TYR A 126 13.65 -2.70 -4.70
N PHE A 127 12.33 -2.72 -4.90
CA PHE A 127 11.37 -1.97 -4.10
C PHE A 127 10.35 -2.97 -3.58
N GLY A 128 10.10 -2.94 -2.29
CA GLY A 128 9.14 -3.85 -1.68
C GLY A 128 9.63 -4.33 -0.33
N PRO A 129 8.88 -5.29 0.27
CA PRO A 129 7.70 -5.97 -0.29
C PRO A 129 6.44 -5.10 -0.31
N PHE A 130 5.52 -5.49 -1.17
CA PHE A 130 4.25 -4.78 -1.33
C PHE A 130 3.08 -5.60 -0.81
#